data_d474c2eeeb3162012ca21711bf964574
#
_entry.id   d474c2eeeb3162012ca21711bf964574
#
_cell.length_a   1.000
_cell.length_b   1.000
_cell.length_c   1.000
_cell.angle_alpha   90.00
_cell.angle_beta   90.00
_cell.angle_gamma   90.00
#
_symmetry.space_group_name_H-M   'P 1'
#
loop_
_entity.id
_entity.type
_entity.pdbx_description
1 polymer ?
#
loop_
_entity_poly.entity_id
_entity_poly.type
_entity_poly.pdbx_seq_one_letter_code
_entity_poly.pdbx_strand_id
1 'polypeptide(L)'
;MKSTAKNVNDYIASLPPDRQTAIKAVRKVILENLPEGYQENMNWGMISYEVPLEVYPDTYNGQPLSYVGLASQKNHMAVYLMSIYSSEENARRFEEAYKATGKRYDVGKACVRFKKLDDLPLPLIAEEVRLIKMNDYVALAKKALSDRKAKRKKSLSV
;
A
#
# COMPACT_ATOMS: atom_id res chain seq x y z
N MET A 1 0.36 7.70 14.12
CA MET A 1 -0.73 8.53 14.65
C MET A 1 -1.81 8.72 13.60
N LYS A 2 -3.06 8.44 13.94
CA LYS A 2 -4.17 8.57 12.98
C LYS A 2 -4.57 10.03 12.84
N SER A 3 -4.69 10.50 11.59
CA SER A 3 -5.16 11.85 11.30
C SER A 3 -6.69 11.91 11.29
N THR A 4 -7.23 13.08 11.63
CA THR A 4 -8.66 13.38 11.49
C THR A 4 -8.98 14.11 10.19
N ALA A 5 -7.98 14.34 9.34
CA ALA A 5 -8.16 15.00 8.05
C ALA A 5 -9.12 14.22 7.16
N LYS A 6 -10.02 14.92 6.48
CA LYS A 6 -11.07 14.30 5.65
C LYS A 6 -10.66 14.14 4.19
N ASN A 7 -9.61 14.82 3.76
CA ASN A 7 -9.11 14.73 2.39
C ASN A 7 -7.59 14.78 2.38
N VAL A 8 -7.00 14.37 1.25
CA VAL A 8 -5.56 14.24 1.10
C VAL A 8 -4.85 15.59 1.23
N ASN A 9 -5.40 16.64 0.65
CA ASN A 9 -4.79 17.97 0.72
C ASN A 9 -4.69 18.46 2.17
N ASP A 10 -5.75 18.31 2.95
CA ASP A 10 -5.76 18.68 4.36
C ASP A 10 -4.79 17.82 5.17
N TYR A 11 -4.72 16.54 4.85
CA TYR A 11 -3.78 15.63 5.51
C TYR A 11 -2.33 16.12 5.31
N ILE A 12 -1.94 16.41 4.08
CA ILE A 12 -0.59 16.87 3.77
C ILE A 12 -0.33 18.22 4.41
N ALA A 13 -1.30 19.14 4.35
CA ALA A 13 -1.16 20.47 4.95
C ALA A 13 -0.95 20.43 6.48
N SER A 14 -1.41 19.37 7.13
CA SER A 14 -1.24 19.19 8.58
C SER A 14 0.15 18.72 8.99
N LEU A 15 0.98 18.31 8.04
CA LEU A 15 2.30 17.73 8.32
C LEU A 15 3.38 18.82 8.47
N PRO A 16 4.48 18.52 9.19
CA PRO A 16 5.65 19.40 9.18
C PRO A 16 6.21 19.60 7.76
N PRO A 17 6.87 20.75 7.47
CA PRO A 17 7.32 21.07 6.10
C PRO A 17 8.18 20.00 5.43
N ASP A 18 9.11 19.37 6.14
CA ASP A 18 9.96 18.30 5.61
C ASP A 18 9.14 17.05 5.24
N ARG A 19 8.14 16.73 6.07
CA ARG A 19 7.23 15.63 5.83
C ARG A 19 6.31 15.92 4.65
N GLN A 20 5.81 17.15 4.54
CA GLN A 20 5.01 17.57 3.39
C GLN A 20 5.75 17.34 2.07
N THR A 21 7.02 17.76 2.01
CA THR A 21 7.84 17.61 0.82
C THR A 21 8.02 16.15 0.44
N ALA A 22 8.37 15.31 1.41
CA ALA A 22 8.57 13.88 1.17
C ALA A 22 7.27 13.16 0.75
N ILE A 23 6.19 13.41 1.48
CA ILE A 23 4.89 12.78 1.19
C ILE A 23 4.36 13.22 -0.18
N LYS A 24 4.50 14.50 -0.53
CA LYS A 24 4.10 14.98 -1.88
C LYS A 24 4.89 14.28 -2.99
N ALA A 25 6.19 14.09 -2.79
CA ALA A 25 7.04 13.43 -3.79
C ALA A 25 6.62 11.96 -3.97
N VAL A 26 6.37 11.24 -2.90
CA VAL A 26 5.92 9.83 -2.97
C VAL A 26 4.51 9.75 -3.58
N ARG A 27 3.61 10.64 -3.16
CA ARG A 27 2.26 10.72 -3.75
C ARG A 27 2.31 10.88 -5.26
N LYS A 28 3.18 11.77 -5.75
CA LYS A 28 3.35 11.99 -7.18
C LYS A 28 3.77 10.71 -7.90
N VAL A 29 4.75 9.99 -7.36
CA VAL A 29 5.20 8.70 -7.91
C VAL A 29 4.03 7.70 -7.96
N ILE A 30 3.27 7.61 -6.88
CA ILE A 30 2.12 6.70 -6.80
C ILE A 30 1.08 7.05 -7.87
N LEU A 31 0.67 8.31 -7.95
CA LEU A 31 -0.38 8.75 -8.89
C LEU A 31 0.05 8.58 -10.35
N GLU A 32 1.32 8.81 -10.67
CA GLU A 32 1.85 8.63 -12.02
C GLU A 32 1.91 7.16 -12.47
N ASN A 33 1.92 6.23 -11.52
CA ASN A 33 2.12 4.80 -11.79
C ASN A 33 0.94 3.91 -11.40
N LEU A 34 -0.06 4.49 -10.75
CA LEU A 34 -1.23 3.74 -10.29
C LEU A 34 -2.06 3.24 -11.47
N PRO A 35 -2.32 1.92 -11.57
CA PRO A 35 -3.19 1.42 -12.64
C PRO A 35 -4.60 1.99 -12.57
N GLU A 36 -5.25 2.03 -13.74
CA GLU A 36 -6.60 2.58 -13.87
C GLU A 36 -7.60 1.85 -12.97
N GLY A 37 -8.50 2.61 -12.39
CA GLY A 37 -9.59 2.10 -11.56
C GLY A 37 -9.38 2.26 -10.06
N TYR A 38 -8.15 2.25 -9.58
CA TYR A 38 -7.86 2.53 -8.18
C TYR A 38 -8.17 3.99 -7.87
N GLN A 39 -8.65 4.26 -6.65
CA GLN A 39 -8.99 5.63 -6.22
C GLN A 39 -8.17 6.04 -5.00
N GLU A 40 -7.76 7.31 -4.98
CA GLU A 40 -7.09 7.92 -3.84
C GLU A 40 -8.13 8.46 -2.86
N ASN A 41 -8.06 8.03 -1.62
CA ASN A 41 -8.95 8.49 -0.55
C ASN A 41 -8.20 8.62 0.77
N MET A 42 -8.85 9.22 1.76
CA MET A 42 -8.41 9.12 3.15
C MET A 42 -9.14 7.94 3.79
N ASN A 43 -8.36 7.01 4.35
CA ASN A 43 -8.91 5.86 5.06
C ASN A 43 -7.91 5.45 6.15
N TRP A 44 -8.41 4.96 7.26
CA TRP A 44 -7.57 4.57 8.41
C TRP A 44 -6.62 5.67 8.89
N GLY A 45 -6.98 6.94 8.69
CA GLY A 45 -6.16 8.10 9.09
C GLY A 45 -4.91 8.31 8.23
N MET A 46 -4.89 7.77 7.01
CA MET A 46 -3.79 7.91 6.05
C MET A 46 -4.30 8.03 4.63
N ILE A 47 -3.41 8.31 3.68
CA ILE A 47 -3.75 8.29 2.26
C ILE A 47 -3.85 6.83 1.80
N SER A 48 -4.96 6.46 1.19
CA SER A 48 -5.22 5.10 0.71
C SER A 48 -5.51 5.12 -0.79
N TYR A 49 -4.92 4.19 -1.50
CA TYR A 49 -5.16 3.94 -2.93
C TYR A 49 -5.83 2.58 -3.01
N GLU A 50 -7.09 2.56 -3.42
CA GLU A 50 -7.96 1.44 -3.11
C GLU A 50 -8.90 1.08 -4.25
N VAL A 51 -9.42 -0.15 -4.19
CA VAL A 51 -10.50 -0.61 -5.06
C VAL A 51 -11.81 -0.08 -4.49
N PRO A 52 -12.59 0.69 -5.25
CA PRO A 52 -13.88 1.19 -4.76
C PRO A 52 -14.81 0.05 -4.35
N LEU A 53 -15.60 0.24 -3.28
CA LEU A 53 -16.58 -0.76 -2.81
C LEU A 53 -17.59 -1.14 -3.89
N GLU A 54 -17.96 -0.22 -4.76
CA GLU A 54 -18.86 -0.49 -5.89
C GLU A 54 -18.29 -1.50 -6.89
N VAL A 55 -16.94 -1.59 -6.99
CA VAL A 55 -16.24 -2.57 -7.82
C VAL A 55 -16.09 -3.90 -7.10
N TYR A 56 -15.75 -3.86 -5.82
CA TYR A 56 -15.56 -5.06 -4.99
C TYR A 56 -16.17 -4.83 -3.61
N PRO A 57 -17.48 -5.09 -3.45
CA PRO A 57 -18.19 -4.84 -2.18
C PRO A 57 -17.96 -5.91 -1.11
N ASP A 58 -17.58 -7.12 -1.51
CA ASP A 58 -17.53 -8.28 -0.61
C ASP A 58 -16.16 -8.43 0.10
N THR A 59 -15.61 -7.32 0.57
CA THR A 59 -14.37 -7.33 1.35
C THR A 59 -14.59 -7.95 2.72
N TYR A 60 -13.55 -8.54 3.30
CA TYR A 60 -13.67 -9.23 4.59
C TYR A 60 -14.04 -8.30 5.75
N ASN A 61 -13.77 -7.00 5.64
CA ASN A 61 -14.02 -6.01 6.70
C ASN A 61 -15.06 -4.94 6.34
N GLY A 62 -15.69 -5.04 5.17
CA GLY A 62 -16.66 -4.05 4.70
C GLY A 62 -16.07 -2.72 4.27
N GLN A 63 -14.74 -2.58 4.26
CA GLN A 63 -14.04 -1.37 3.82
C GLN A 63 -13.47 -1.57 2.42
N PRO A 64 -13.18 -0.48 1.66
CA PRO A 64 -12.54 -0.61 0.36
C PRO A 64 -11.23 -1.40 0.46
N LEU A 65 -10.95 -2.21 -0.55
CA LEU A 65 -9.74 -3.03 -0.60
C LEU A 65 -8.52 -2.14 -0.87
N SER A 66 -7.63 -2.03 0.10
CA SER A 66 -6.42 -1.21 -0.04
C SER A 66 -5.38 -1.91 -0.91
N TYR A 67 -4.78 -1.15 -1.84
CA TYR A 67 -3.68 -1.60 -2.69
C TYR A 67 -2.36 -0.94 -2.30
N VAL A 68 -2.37 0.38 -2.11
CA VAL A 68 -1.23 1.17 -1.64
C VAL A 68 -1.70 2.10 -0.52
N GLY A 69 -0.86 2.31 0.47
CA GLY A 69 -1.09 3.30 1.52
C GLY A 69 0.11 4.21 1.66
N LEU A 70 -0.10 5.44 2.11
CA LEU A 70 0.97 6.41 2.35
C LEU A 70 0.67 7.19 3.62
N ALA A 71 1.59 7.14 4.57
CA ALA A 71 1.38 7.72 5.89
C ALA A 71 2.62 8.39 6.44
N SER A 72 2.40 9.47 7.20
CA SER A 72 3.40 10.07 8.07
C SER A 72 3.13 9.60 9.50
N GLN A 73 4.03 8.81 10.05
CA GLN A 73 3.91 8.27 11.40
C GLN A 73 4.80 9.07 12.36
N LYS A 74 4.73 8.75 13.65
CA LYS A 74 5.47 9.49 14.67
C LYS A 74 6.99 9.52 14.41
N ASN A 75 7.59 8.36 14.15
CA ASN A 75 9.04 8.22 14.04
C ASN A 75 9.53 7.99 12.62
N HIS A 76 8.63 7.83 11.66
CA HIS A 76 8.95 7.53 10.26
C HIS A 76 7.77 7.84 9.36
N MET A 77 8.01 7.83 8.07
CA MET A 77 6.97 7.76 7.05
C MET A 77 6.88 6.32 6.55
N ALA A 78 5.76 5.95 5.96
CA ALA A 78 5.57 4.60 5.45
C ALA A 78 4.77 4.60 4.16
N VAL A 79 5.21 3.75 3.22
CA VAL A 79 4.39 3.37 2.08
C VAL A 79 4.05 1.89 2.22
N TYR A 80 2.76 1.59 2.13
CA TYR A 80 2.25 0.23 2.22
C TYR A 80 2.00 -0.27 0.81
N LEU A 81 2.67 -1.36 0.44
CA LEU A 81 2.59 -1.94 -0.91
C LEU A 81 2.06 -3.35 -0.81
N MET A 82 0.75 -3.52 -1.01
CA MET A 82 0.11 -4.82 -0.88
C MET A 82 0.56 -5.81 -1.97
N SER A 83 1.06 -5.30 -3.10
CA SER A 83 1.61 -6.13 -4.19
C SER A 83 2.81 -6.97 -3.76
N ILE A 84 3.55 -6.57 -2.73
CA ILE A 84 4.70 -7.33 -2.23
C ILE A 84 4.29 -8.76 -1.88
N TYR A 85 3.08 -8.92 -1.33
CA TYR A 85 2.55 -10.22 -0.92
C TYR A 85 1.81 -10.98 -1.99
N SER A 86 1.78 -10.49 -3.23
CA SER A 86 1.09 -11.18 -4.32
C SER A 86 1.67 -12.58 -4.56
N SER A 87 2.96 -12.75 -4.28
CA SER A 87 3.64 -14.05 -4.32
C SER A 87 4.93 -14.00 -3.52
N GLU A 88 5.42 -15.16 -3.07
CA GLU A 88 6.73 -15.27 -2.41
C GLU A 88 7.85 -14.83 -3.35
N GLU A 89 7.73 -15.15 -4.63
CA GLU A 89 8.68 -14.74 -5.65
C GLU A 89 8.77 -13.21 -5.76
N ASN A 90 7.64 -12.53 -5.78
CA ASN A 90 7.62 -11.06 -5.85
C ASN A 90 8.20 -10.44 -4.59
N ALA A 91 7.90 -10.97 -3.41
CA ALA A 91 8.44 -10.48 -2.15
C ALA A 91 9.97 -10.57 -2.14
N ARG A 92 10.51 -11.69 -2.60
CA ARG A 92 11.97 -11.89 -2.69
C ARG A 92 12.59 -10.95 -3.71
N ARG A 93 11.97 -10.81 -4.88
CA ARG A 93 12.43 -9.91 -5.95
C ARG A 93 12.50 -8.46 -5.44
N PHE A 94 11.47 -8.02 -4.73
CA PHE A 94 11.41 -6.68 -4.17
C PHE A 94 12.52 -6.46 -3.14
N GLU A 95 12.69 -7.40 -2.23
CA GLU A 95 13.76 -7.33 -1.20
C GLU A 95 15.14 -7.25 -1.83
N GLU A 96 15.43 -8.14 -2.80
CA GLU A 96 16.71 -8.16 -3.49
C GLU A 96 16.97 -6.86 -4.25
N ALA A 97 15.97 -6.35 -4.97
CA ALA A 97 16.08 -5.11 -5.73
C ALA A 97 16.29 -3.90 -4.80
N TYR A 98 15.58 -3.88 -3.67
CA TYR A 98 15.72 -2.79 -2.70
C TYR A 98 17.14 -2.78 -2.11
N LYS A 99 17.60 -3.93 -1.63
CA LYS A 99 18.96 -4.07 -1.05
C LYS A 99 20.03 -3.74 -2.05
N ALA A 100 19.83 -4.06 -3.33
CA ALA A 100 20.78 -3.74 -4.40
C ALA A 100 20.97 -2.22 -4.59
N THR A 101 20.02 -1.39 -4.18
CA THR A 101 20.16 0.08 -4.25
C THR A 101 21.14 0.65 -3.24
N GLY A 102 21.52 -0.13 -2.22
CA GLY A 102 22.36 0.35 -1.12
C GLY A 102 21.63 1.22 -0.11
N LYS A 103 20.35 1.52 -0.34
CA LYS A 103 19.53 2.30 0.59
C LYS A 103 19.12 1.46 1.79
N ARG A 104 18.84 2.14 2.91
CA ARG A 104 18.41 1.48 4.14
C ARG A 104 17.14 0.67 3.91
N TYR A 105 17.22 -0.63 4.14
CA TYR A 105 16.09 -1.54 4.02
C TYR A 105 15.38 -1.68 5.36
N ASP A 106 14.19 -1.13 5.46
CA ASP A 106 13.34 -1.22 6.66
C ASP A 106 11.92 -1.57 6.22
N VAL A 107 11.71 -2.85 5.96
CA VAL A 107 10.43 -3.36 5.44
C VAL A 107 9.93 -4.47 6.36
N GLY A 108 8.70 -4.32 6.81
CA GLY A 108 8.01 -5.33 7.59
C GLY A 108 6.68 -5.64 6.93
N LYS A 109 6.51 -6.85 6.42
CA LYS A 109 5.33 -7.22 5.64
C LYS A 109 5.17 -6.26 4.44
N ALA A 110 4.02 -5.62 4.28
CA ALA A 110 3.78 -4.65 3.19
C ALA A 110 4.27 -3.24 3.53
N CYS A 111 4.74 -3.00 4.74
CA CYS A 111 5.09 -1.68 5.23
C CYS A 111 6.54 -1.35 4.92
N VAL A 112 6.78 -0.40 4.03
CA VAL A 112 8.10 0.13 3.70
C VAL A 112 8.29 1.42 4.48
N ARG A 113 9.17 1.42 5.48
CA ARG A 113 9.41 2.57 6.35
C ARG A 113 10.60 3.38 5.86
N PHE A 114 10.50 4.70 5.95
CA PHE A 114 11.59 5.61 5.59
C PHE A 114 11.54 6.87 6.46
N LYS A 115 12.69 7.41 6.79
CA LYS A 115 12.80 8.63 7.62
C LYS A 115 12.96 9.87 6.76
N LYS A 116 13.58 9.73 5.59
CA LYS A 116 13.75 10.81 4.61
C LYS A 116 13.55 10.25 3.21
N LEU A 117 13.21 11.13 2.28
CA LEU A 117 12.90 10.72 0.90
C LEU A 117 14.05 9.93 0.25
N ASP A 118 15.30 10.31 0.51
CA ASP A 118 16.47 9.64 -0.06
C ASP A 118 16.60 8.17 0.37
N ASP A 119 15.96 7.78 1.46
CA ASP A 119 15.97 6.38 1.91
C ASP A 119 15.10 5.48 1.03
N LEU A 120 14.23 6.08 0.21
CA LEU A 120 13.24 5.33 -0.56
C LEU A 120 13.65 5.25 -2.04
N PRO A 121 13.80 4.04 -2.60
CA PRO A 121 14.15 3.87 -4.02
C PRO A 121 12.90 4.10 -4.89
N LEU A 122 12.66 5.34 -5.27
CA LEU A 122 11.43 5.74 -6.00
C LEU A 122 11.19 4.94 -7.28
N PRO A 123 12.21 4.64 -8.13
CA PRO A 123 11.96 3.81 -9.31
C PRO A 123 11.40 2.42 -8.97
N LEU A 124 11.89 1.81 -7.90
CA LEU A 124 11.41 0.51 -7.45
C LEU A 124 9.98 0.60 -6.90
N ILE A 125 9.67 1.67 -6.16
CA ILE A 125 8.31 1.93 -5.67
C ILE A 125 7.35 2.10 -6.85
N ALA A 126 7.76 2.85 -7.88
CA ALA A 126 6.97 3.03 -9.09
C ALA A 126 6.64 1.69 -9.77
N GLU A 127 7.62 0.79 -9.88
CA GLU A 127 7.42 -0.54 -10.45
C GLU A 127 6.42 -1.36 -9.66
N GLU A 128 6.53 -1.35 -8.32
CA GLU A 128 5.59 -2.07 -7.45
C GLU A 128 4.17 -1.54 -7.57
N VAL A 129 4.01 -0.22 -7.61
CA VAL A 129 2.69 0.40 -7.77
C VAL A 129 2.04 -0.02 -9.10
N ARG A 130 2.82 -0.08 -10.18
CA ARG A 130 2.31 -0.49 -11.51
C ARG A 130 2.00 -1.97 -11.63
N LEU A 131 2.51 -2.78 -10.73
CA LEU A 131 2.62 -4.23 -10.92
C LEU A 131 1.28 -4.93 -11.17
N ILE A 132 0.23 -4.57 -10.41
CA ILE A 132 -1.03 -5.33 -10.45
C ILE A 132 -2.18 -4.41 -10.86
N LYS A 133 -2.80 -4.73 -11.99
CA LYS A 133 -4.02 -4.06 -12.43
C LYS A 133 -5.16 -4.35 -11.44
N MET A 134 -6.09 -3.41 -11.34
CA MET A 134 -7.17 -3.49 -10.35
C MET A 134 -7.96 -4.81 -10.43
N ASN A 135 -8.34 -5.23 -11.63
CA ASN A 135 -9.11 -6.47 -11.79
C ASN A 135 -8.33 -7.71 -11.38
N ASP A 136 -7.03 -7.73 -11.65
CA ASP A 136 -6.15 -8.83 -11.23
C ASP A 136 -5.98 -8.84 -9.71
N TYR A 137 -5.87 -7.67 -9.10
CA TYR A 137 -5.78 -7.56 -7.65
C TYR A 137 -7.07 -8.02 -6.96
N VAL A 138 -8.23 -7.63 -7.49
CA VAL A 138 -9.52 -8.12 -7.00
C VAL A 138 -9.60 -9.64 -7.08
N ALA A 139 -9.14 -10.23 -8.18
CA ALA A 139 -9.10 -11.69 -8.34
C ALA A 139 -8.22 -12.36 -7.28
N LEU A 140 -7.06 -11.79 -6.98
CA LEU A 140 -6.18 -12.27 -5.91
C LEU A 140 -6.85 -12.19 -4.53
N ALA A 141 -7.56 -11.09 -4.26
CA ALA A 141 -8.27 -10.91 -2.99
C ALA A 141 -9.40 -11.93 -2.83
N LYS A 142 -10.15 -12.17 -3.89
CA LYS A 142 -11.23 -13.18 -3.90
C LYS A 142 -10.67 -14.58 -3.64
N LYS A 143 -9.56 -14.93 -4.28
CA LYS A 143 -8.89 -16.21 -4.07
C LYS A 143 -8.42 -16.37 -2.63
N ALA A 144 -7.79 -15.35 -2.07
CA ALA A 144 -7.32 -15.36 -0.69
C ALA A 144 -8.47 -15.56 0.30
N LEU A 145 -9.61 -14.90 0.08
CA LEU A 145 -10.79 -15.07 0.91
C LEU A 145 -11.39 -16.48 0.80
N SER A 146 -11.45 -17.01 -0.42
CA SER A 146 -11.92 -18.38 -0.68
C SER A 146 -11.03 -19.42 0.01
N ASP A 147 -9.71 -19.26 -0.07
CA ASP A 147 -8.75 -20.15 0.58
C ASP A 147 -8.87 -20.11 2.11
N ARG A 148 -9.11 -18.93 2.70
CA ARG A 148 -9.37 -18.78 4.13
C ARG A 148 -10.63 -19.51 4.57
N LYS A 149 -11.71 -19.41 3.81
CA LYS A 149 -12.98 -20.11 4.08
C LYS A 149 -12.79 -21.62 3.99
N ALA A 150 -12.05 -22.11 3.00
CA ALA A 150 -11.75 -23.53 2.84
C ALA A 150 -10.91 -24.08 4.01
N LYS A 151 -9.88 -23.36 4.46
CA LYS A 151 -9.08 -23.73 5.64
C LYS A 151 -9.92 -23.76 6.91
N ARG A 152 -10.81 -22.78 7.08
CA ARG A 152 -11.70 -22.71 8.24
C ARG A 152 -12.67 -23.90 8.27
N LYS A 153 -13.23 -24.29 7.13
CA LYS A 153 -14.10 -25.47 7.05
C LYS A 153 -13.35 -26.75 7.39
N LYS A 154 -12.13 -26.94 6.89
CA LYS A 154 -11.29 -28.11 7.22
C LYS A 154 -11.00 -28.17 8.72
N SER A 155 -10.69 -27.04 9.34
CA SER A 155 -10.44 -26.95 10.78
C SER A 155 -11.66 -27.33 11.62
N LEU A 156 -12.87 -26.99 11.15
CA LEU A 156 -14.13 -27.27 11.85
C LEU A 156 -14.66 -28.69 11.63
N SER A 157 -14.17 -29.39 10.62
CA SER A 157 -14.64 -30.73 10.26
C SER A 157 -13.84 -31.87 10.89
N VAL A 158 -12.89 -31.55 11.75
CA VAL A 158 -12.04 -32.56 12.45
C VAL A 158 -12.54 -32.84 13.87
#